data_008271017333d90f97fe856905cc93d7
#
_entry.id   008271017333d90f97fe856905cc93d7
#
_cell.length_a   1.000
_cell.length_b   1.000
_cell.length_c   1.000
_cell.angle_alpha   90.00
_cell.angle_beta   90.00
_cell.angle_gamma   90.00
#
_symmetry.space_group_name_H-M   'P 1'
#
loop_
_entity.id
_entity.type
_entity.pdbx_description
1 polymer ?
#
loop_
_entity_poly.entity_id
_entity_poly.type
_entity_poly.pdbx_seq_one_letter_code
_entity_poly.pdbx_strand_id
1 'polypeptide(L)'
;MKLFISADIEGCAGTTLNYETHKEEPAYQKYAKQMTDEVVAVCDAALAAGVDEIVVKDGHGDATNIDVMAMPEHVTLIRGKSGHPINMMYGLDETFDAVFYIGYHAPAGDPGSPLSHTSTGASNFIELNGKRMSEFMLNTYTAAMYGVPVLFLSGDERICELSKELVPQITTVSSKKGVGGSAWNVSPKTVI
;
A
#
# COMPACT_ATOMS: atom_id res chain seq x y z
N MET A 1 -10.30 -5.92 -18.27
CA MET A 1 -10.34 -5.17 -17.01
C MET A 1 -8.97 -4.55 -16.76
N LYS A 2 -8.92 -3.28 -16.38
CA LYS A 2 -7.69 -2.53 -16.11
C LYS A 2 -7.61 -2.23 -14.60
N LEU A 3 -6.54 -2.68 -13.96
CA LEU A 3 -6.34 -2.57 -12.51
C LEU A 3 -5.23 -1.57 -12.18
N PHE A 4 -5.50 -0.67 -11.23
CA PHE A 4 -4.47 0.17 -10.61
C PHE A 4 -4.08 -0.37 -9.24
N ILE A 5 -2.79 -0.50 -8.97
CA ILE A 5 -2.24 -0.91 -7.68
C ILE A 5 -1.36 0.21 -7.14
N SER A 6 -1.65 0.69 -5.93
CA SER A 6 -0.73 1.54 -5.17
C SER A 6 -0.10 0.72 -4.06
N ALA A 7 1.24 0.70 -4.00
CA ALA A 7 1.98 -0.14 -3.08
C ALA A 7 2.83 0.69 -2.11
N ASP A 8 2.92 0.21 -0.87
CA ASP A 8 3.70 0.78 0.22
C ASP A 8 4.49 -0.32 0.95
N ILE A 9 5.47 0.02 1.78
CA ILE A 9 6.36 -0.96 2.41
C ILE A 9 6.01 -1.23 3.88
N GLU A 10 5.49 -0.24 4.60
CA GLU A 10 5.29 -0.30 6.04
C GLU A 10 4.29 -1.38 6.45
N GLY A 11 3.27 -1.60 5.65
CA GLY A 11 2.25 -2.63 5.88
C GLY A 11 2.62 -4.02 5.34
N CYS A 12 3.71 -4.19 4.60
CA CYS A 12 4.16 -5.49 4.11
C CYS A 12 4.56 -6.43 5.24
N ALA A 13 4.40 -7.73 5.03
CA ALA A 13 4.73 -8.76 6.01
C ALA A 13 6.19 -8.68 6.46
N GLY A 14 6.40 -8.72 7.77
CA GLY A 14 7.73 -8.66 8.39
C GLY A 14 8.26 -7.26 8.65
N THR A 15 7.85 -6.23 7.90
CA THR A 15 8.29 -4.85 8.13
C THR A 15 7.75 -4.32 9.46
N THR A 16 8.63 -3.85 10.34
CA THR A 16 8.25 -3.48 11.71
C THR A 16 8.89 -2.17 12.17
N LEU A 17 10.13 -1.88 11.73
CA LEU A 17 10.93 -0.77 12.24
C LEU A 17 11.40 0.16 11.11
N ASN A 18 11.58 1.43 11.41
CA ASN A 18 11.93 2.47 10.43
C ASN A 18 13.17 2.13 9.59
N TYR A 19 14.23 1.57 10.20
CA TYR A 19 15.45 1.23 9.45
C TYR A 19 15.22 0.12 8.40
N GLU A 20 14.08 -0.57 8.46
CA GLU A 20 13.69 -1.59 7.47
C GLU A 20 13.07 -0.98 6.21
N THR A 21 12.69 0.29 6.28
CA THR A 21 12.03 1.02 5.19
C THR A 21 12.92 2.08 4.52
N HIS A 22 14.13 2.33 5.04
CA HIS A 22 15.04 3.36 4.53
C HIS A 22 16.18 2.75 3.72
N LYS A 23 16.41 3.26 2.50
CA LYS A 23 17.38 2.73 1.52
C LYS A 23 18.83 2.71 1.99
N GLU A 24 19.18 3.65 2.86
CA GLU A 24 20.52 3.80 3.42
C GLU A 24 20.83 2.71 4.45
N GLU A 25 19.83 2.00 4.91
CA GLU A 25 19.97 0.98 5.95
C GLU A 25 20.23 -0.41 5.36
N PRO A 26 21.16 -1.18 5.93
CA PRO A 26 21.52 -2.50 5.42
C PRO A 26 20.36 -3.51 5.38
N ALA A 27 19.36 -3.36 6.29
CA ALA A 27 18.20 -4.22 6.37
C ALA A 27 17.21 -4.02 5.23
N TYR A 28 17.15 -2.83 4.64
CA TYR A 28 16.13 -2.40 3.68
C TYR A 28 15.92 -3.36 2.52
N GLN A 29 16.98 -3.87 1.90
CA GLN A 29 16.89 -4.72 0.69
C GLN A 29 15.99 -5.93 0.89
N LYS A 30 16.01 -6.52 2.08
CA LYS A 30 15.15 -7.66 2.42
C LYS A 30 13.66 -7.29 2.41
N TYR A 31 13.31 -6.11 2.91
CA TYR A 31 11.93 -5.65 3.03
C TYR A 31 11.40 -5.06 1.71
N ALA A 32 12.26 -4.39 0.95
CA ALA A 32 11.94 -3.98 -0.43
C ALA A 32 11.68 -5.20 -1.34
N LYS A 33 12.45 -6.28 -1.14
CA LYS A 33 12.16 -7.55 -1.82
C LYS A 33 10.82 -8.13 -1.39
N GLN A 34 10.48 -8.11 -0.10
CA GLN A 34 9.19 -8.59 0.38
C GLN A 34 8.03 -7.78 -0.20
N MET A 35 8.14 -6.45 -0.26
CA MET A 35 7.17 -5.59 -0.93
C MET A 35 7.01 -5.98 -2.40
N THR A 36 8.12 -6.22 -3.10
CA THR A 36 8.10 -6.69 -4.50
C THR A 36 7.36 -8.02 -4.62
N ASP A 37 7.66 -8.99 -3.76
CA ASP A 37 7.06 -10.33 -3.78
C ASP A 37 5.52 -10.26 -3.55
N GLU A 38 5.06 -9.41 -2.62
CA GLU A 38 3.61 -9.20 -2.37
C GLU A 38 2.91 -8.57 -3.58
N VAL A 39 3.53 -7.57 -4.21
CA VAL A 39 3.00 -6.93 -5.42
C VAL A 39 2.93 -7.92 -6.58
N VAL A 40 3.99 -8.70 -6.80
CA VAL A 40 4.03 -9.74 -7.85
C VAL A 40 2.91 -10.77 -7.64
N ALA A 41 2.75 -11.26 -6.41
CA ALA A 41 1.71 -12.25 -6.09
C ALA A 41 0.29 -11.73 -6.40
N VAL A 42 0.02 -10.46 -6.08
CA VAL A 42 -1.27 -9.84 -6.42
C VAL A 42 -1.42 -9.65 -7.93
N CYS A 43 -0.37 -9.25 -8.63
CA CYS A 43 -0.39 -9.14 -10.09
C CYS A 43 -0.67 -10.50 -10.76
N ASP A 44 0.03 -11.55 -10.35
CA ASP A 44 -0.16 -12.90 -10.87
C ASP A 44 -1.58 -13.42 -10.63
N ALA A 45 -2.11 -13.21 -9.42
CA ALA A 45 -3.49 -13.60 -9.09
C ALA A 45 -4.52 -12.80 -9.91
N ALA A 46 -4.32 -11.51 -10.12
CA ALA A 46 -5.20 -10.68 -10.92
C ALA A 46 -5.19 -11.08 -12.39
N LEU A 47 -4.01 -11.33 -12.98
CA LEU A 47 -3.87 -11.82 -14.35
C LEU A 47 -4.52 -13.19 -14.52
N ALA A 48 -4.33 -14.10 -13.56
CA ALA A 48 -4.99 -15.42 -13.55
C ALA A 48 -6.53 -15.31 -13.44
N ALA A 49 -7.04 -14.26 -12.81
CA ALA A 49 -8.47 -13.95 -12.72
C ALA A 49 -9.03 -13.23 -13.96
N GLY A 50 -8.21 -12.94 -14.97
CA GLY A 50 -8.63 -12.34 -16.24
C GLY A 50 -8.55 -10.82 -16.29
N VAL A 51 -7.69 -10.20 -15.47
CA VAL A 51 -7.32 -8.79 -15.63
C VAL A 51 -6.38 -8.67 -16.84
N ASP A 52 -6.65 -7.71 -17.74
CA ASP A 52 -5.92 -7.57 -19.01
C ASP A 52 -4.70 -6.65 -18.88
N GLU A 53 -4.80 -5.63 -18.03
CA GLU A 53 -3.77 -4.59 -17.86
C GLU A 53 -3.65 -4.22 -16.38
N ILE A 54 -2.43 -4.17 -15.88
CA ILE A 54 -2.14 -3.74 -14.50
C ILE A 54 -1.13 -2.60 -14.52
N VAL A 55 -1.45 -1.53 -13.82
CA VAL A 55 -0.51 -0.44 -13.53
C VAL A 55 -0.23 -0.41 -12.03
N VAL A 56 1.02 -0.59 -11.67
CA VAL A 56 1.51 -0.51 -10.29
C VAL A 56 2.19 0.84 -10.07
N LYS A 57 1.81 1.56 -9.01
CA LYS A 57 2.53 2.75 -8.53
C LYS A 57 3.28 2.40 -7.26
N ASP A 58 4.59 2.50 -7.30
CA ASP A 58 5.45 2.46 -6.12
C ASP A 58 5.24 3.74 -5.31
N GLY A 59 4.73 3.64 -4.09
CA GLY A 59 4.32 4.77 -3.25
C GLY A 59 5.33 5.19 -2.20
N HIS A 60 6.13 4.25 -1.68
CA HIS A 60 6.99 4.47 -0.52
C HIS A 60 8.21 5.35 -0.81
N GLY A 61 8.51 6.25 0.11
CA GLY A 61 9.75 7.05 0.08
C GLY A 61 9.94 7.79 -1.23
N ASP A 62 11.02 7.53 -1.95
CA ASP A 62 11.29 8.09 -3.28
C ASP A 62 10.63 7.33 -4.44
N ALA A 63 9.81 6.33 -4.11
CA ALA A 63 9.06 5.48 -5.06
C ALA A 63 9.97 4.67 -6.01
N THR A 64 11.02 4.07 -5.48
CA THR A 64 11.92 3.19 -6.25
C THR A 64 12.26 1.90 -5.51
N ASN A 65 11.29 1.35 -4.77
CA ASN A 65 11.44 0.20 -3.87
C ASN A 65 11.21 -1.14 -4.60
N ILE A 66 10.23 -1.17 -5.50
CA ILE A 66 9.83 -2.37 -6.24
C ILE A 66 10.85 -2.66 -7.34
N ASP A 67 11.25 -3.92 -7.45
CA ASP A 67 12.12 -4.39 -8.54
C ASP A 67 11.33 -4.54 -9.83
N VAL A 68 11.60 -3.68 -10.80
CA VAL A 68 10.96 -3.73 -12.12
C VAL A 68 11.23 -5.02 -12.88
N MET A 69 12.39 -5.66 -12.62
CA MET A 69 12.77 -6.91 -13.30
C MET A 69 11.98 -8.12 -12.81
N ALA A 70 11.29 -7.99 -11.69
CA ALA A 70 10.43 -9.04 -11.13
C ALA A 70 8.97 -8.94 -11.62
N MET A 71 8.58 -7.86 -12.29
CA MET A 71 7.18 -7.66 -12.73
C MET A 71 6.77 -8.67 -13.80
N PRO A 72 5.56 -9.25 -13.69
CA PRO A 72 4.99 -10.11 -14.72
C PRO A 72 4.77 -9.37 -16.05
N GLU A 73 4.60 -10.12 -17.13
CA GLU A 73 4.15 -9.55 -18.42
C GLU A 73 2.79 -8.85 -18.24
N HIS A 74 2.54 -7.81 -19.03
CA HIS A 74 1.31 -6.97 -18.98
C HIS A 74 1.17 -6.11 -17.70
N VAL A 75 2.24 -5.97 -16.91
CA VAL A 75 2.31 -5.07 -15.77
C VAL A 75 3.19 -3.87 -16.10
N THR A 76 2.66 -2.68 -15.93
CA THR A 76 3.43 -1.42 -16.01
C THR A 76 3.73 -0.93 -14.61
N LEU A 77 5.01 -0.69 -14.28
CA LEU A 77 5.43 -0.13 -12.99
C LEU A 77 5.80 1.35 -13.12
N ILE A 78 5.09 2.21 -12.40
CA ILE A 78 5.41 3.64 -12.26
C ILE A 78 6.34 3.80 -11.05
N ARG A 79 7.60 4.15 -11.31
CA ARG A 79 8.63 4.41 -10.31
C ARG A 79 8.98 5.91 -10.26
N GLY A 80 9.46 6.35 -9.09
CA GLY A 80 9.87 7.72 -8.86
C GLY A 80 8.72 8.67 -8.54
N LYS A 81 9.07 9.83 -7.99
CA LYS A 81 8.13 10.91 -7.65
C LYS A 81 7.86 11.77 -8.88
N SER A 82 6.63 11.83 -9.35
CA SER A 82 6.24 12.68 -10.47
C SER A 82 6.15 14.18 -10.13
N GLY A 83 6.06 14.51 -8.83
CA GLY A 83 5.73 15.87 -8.38
C GLY A 83 4.25 16.23 -8.50
N HIS A 84 3.41 15.30 -9.01
CA HIS A 84 1.97 15.53 -9.13
C HIS A 84 1.27 15.45 -7.75
N PRO A 85 0.25 16.29 -7.47
CA PRO A 85 -0.43 16.34 -6.17
C PRO A 85 -1.04 15.01 -5.70
N ILE A 86 -1.49 14.15 -6.62
CA ILE A 86 -2.08 12.84 -6.26
C ILE A 86 -1.04 11.79 -5.85
N ASN A 87 0.26 12.11 -5.94
CA ASN A 87 1.40 11.37 -5.38
C ASN A 87 1.34 9.84 -5.58
N MET A 88 0.92 9.07 -4.54
CA MET A 88 0.84 7.60 -4.56
C MET A 88 -0.21 7.07 -5.55
N MET A 89 -1.10 7.93 -6.04
CA MET A 89 -2.12 7.60 -7.03
C MET A 89 -1.78 8.12 -8.43
N TYR A 90 -0.55 8.64 -8.65
CA TYR A 90 -0.15 9.15 -9.94
C TYR A 90 -0.19 8.05 -11.02
N GLY A 91 -0.92 8.33 -12.09
CA GLY A 91 -1.19 7.39 -13.18
C GLY A 91 -2.61 6.82 -13.17
N LEU A 92 -3.37 7.04 -12.08
CA LEU A 92 -4.80 6.69 -12.03
C LEU A 92 -5.62 7.71 -12.84
N ASP A 93 -6.56 7.20 -13.61
CA ASP A 93 -7.59 7.97 -14.33
C ASP A 93 -8.92 7.18 -14.39
N GLU A 94 -9.91 7.74 -15.06
CA GLU A 94 -11.26 7.15 -15.22
C GLU A 94 -11.31 5.90 -16.10
N THR A 95 -10.20 5.50 -16.72
CA THR A 95 -10.15 4.28 -17.58
C THR A 95 -9.92 3.01 -16.77
N PHE A 96 -9.60 3.13 -15.49
CA PHE A 96 -9.41 1.98 -14.61
C PHE A 96 -10.73 1.43 -14.07
N ASP A 97 -10.80 0.11 -13.95
CA ASP A 97 -11.98 -0.58 -13.42
C ASP A 97 -11.94 -0.79 -11.90
N ALA A 98 -10.74 -0.81 -11.30
CA ALA A 98 -10.55 -1.01 -9.87
C ALA A 98 -9.21 -0.48 -9.36
N VAL A 99 -9.15 -0.23 -8.04
CA VAL A 99 -7.93 0.09 -7.28
C VAL A 99 -7.70 -0.97 -6.21
N PHE A 100 -6.45 -1.42 -6.08
CA PHE A 100 -5.94 -2.25 -4.98
C PHE A 100 -4.84 -1.50 -4.24
N TYR A 101 -4.76 -1.71 -2.92
CA TYR A 101 -3.70 -1.18 -2.06
C TYR A 101 -2.89 -2.31 -1.44
N ILE A 102 -1.57 -2.28 -1.57
CA ILE A 102 -0.66 -3.30 -1.07
C ILE A 102 0.30 -2.70 -0.06
N GLY A 103 0.41 -3.33 1.11
CA GLY A 103 1.36 -2.93 2.15
C GLY A 103 1.04 -1.61 2.84
N TYR A 104 -0.23 -1.22 2.92
CA TYR A 104 -0.68 -0.01 3.60
C TYR A 104 -0.65 -0.17 5.13
N HIS A 105 -0.66 0.94 5.85
CA HIS A 105 -0.46 0.97 7.30
C HIS A 105 -1.42 1.94 8.01
N ALA A 106 -1.48 1.83 9.35
CA ALA A 106 -2.27 2.71 10.21
C ALA A 106 -1.86 4.18 10.11
N PRO A 107 -2.81 5.13 10.30
CA PRO A 107 -2.54 6.56 10.19
C PRO A 107 -1.66 7.09 11.31
N ALA A 108 -1.10 8.29 11.12
CA ALA A 108 -0.31 9.00 12.12
C ALA A 108 -1.00 9.06 13.49
N GLY A 109 -0.26 8.68 14.53
CA GLY A 109 -0.71 8.68 15.93
C GLY A 109 -1.68 7.56 16.29
N ASP A 110 -1.90 6.56 15.42
CA ASP A 110 -2.64 5.34 15.76
C ASP A 110 -1.67 4.31 16.38
N PRO A 111 -2.02 3.68 17.52
CA PRO A 111 -1.13 2.71 18.19
C PRO A 111 -1.13 1.33 17.52
N GLY A 112 -1.93 1.11 16.49
CA GLY A 112 -2.11 -0.18 15.82
C GLY A 112 -0.98 -0.56 14.85
N SER A 113 0.04 0.32 14.68
CA SER A 113 1.25 0.01 13.91
C SER A 113 2.46 0.75 14.48
N PRO A 114 3.62 0.08 14.65
CA PRO A 114 4.87 0.76 15.02
C PRO A 114 5.33 1.80 14.00
N LEU A 115 4.89 1.66 12.74
CA LEU A 115 5.24 2.52 11.62
C LEU A 115 4.11 3.50 11.23
N SER A 116 3.13 3.70 12.12
CA SER A 116 1.98 4.58 11.85
C SER A 116 2.42 6.01 11.54
N HIS A 117 2.03 6.52 10.37
CA HIS A 117 2.24 7.89 9.95
C HIS A 117 1.22 8.25 8.85
N THR A 118 1.25 9.47 8.32
CA THR A 118 0.44 9.86 7.16
C THR A 118 1.26 10.83 6.31
N SER A 119 1.73 10.38 5.16
CA SER A 119 2.56 11.09 4.16
C SER A 119 3.90 11.61 4.67
N THR A 120 4.03 11.83 5.98
CA THR A 120 5.24 12.31 6.62
C THR A 120 5.29 11.86 8.08
N GLY A 121 6.46 11.48 8.56
CA GLY A 121 6.70 11.20 9.98
C GLY A 121 6.75 12.44 10.88
N ALA A 122 6.67 13.65 10.31
CA ALA A 122 6.75 14.91 11.07
C ALA A 122 5.42 15.30 11.75
N SER A 123 4.30 14.70 11.36
CA SER A 123 2.98 15.02 11.91
C SER A 123 2.53 13.97 12.91
N ASN A 124 2.09 14.41 14.09
CA ASN A 124 1.53 13.50 15.10
C ASN A 124 0.16 12.93 14.68
N PHE A 125 -0.63 13.71 13.94
CA PHE A 125 -1.86 13.28 13.29
C PHE A 125 -2.25 14.29 12.20
N ILE A 126 -3.06 13.82 11.26
CA ILE A 126 -3.72 14.67 10.24
C ILE A 126 -5.21 14.30 10.28
N GLU A 127 -6.07 15.29 10.21
CA GLU A 127 -7.52 15.09 10.21
C GLU A 127 -8.17 15.72 8.97
N LEU A 128 -9.17 15.02 8.44
CA LEU A 128 -10.06 15.53 7.41
C LEU A 128 -11.51 15.39 7.90
N ASN A 129 -12.21 16.54 8.02
CA ASN A 129 -13.58 16.59 8.51
C ASN A 129 -13.78 15.90 9.88
N GLY A 130 -12.81 16.06 10.79
CA GLY A 130 -12.85 15.47 12.13
C GLY A 130 -12.55 13.98 12.21
N LYS A 131 -12.12 13.37 11.11
CA LYS A 131 -11.65 11.97 11.07
C LYS A 131 -10.14 11.94 10.87
N ARG A 132 -9.46 11.08 11.63
CA ARG A 132 -8.03 10.84 11.46
C ARG A 132 -7.76 10.26 10.08
N MET A 133 -6.92 10.95 9.30
CA MET A 133 -6.66 10.62 7.91
C MET A 133 -5.48 9.67 7.78
N SER A 134 -5.72 8.50 7.19
CA SER A 134 -4.69 7.60 6.68
C SER A 134 -4.37 7.89 5.21
N GLU A 135 -3.26 7.38 4.72
CA GLU A 135 -2.96 7.39 3.28
C GLU A 135 -4.00 6.61 2.48
N PHE A 136 -4.50 5.49 3.04
CA PHE A 136 -5.64 4.77 2.46
C PHE A 136 -6.85 5.68 2.24
N MET A 137 -7.24 6.45 3.27
CA MET A 137 -8.39 7.37 3.18
C MET A 137 -8.16 8.43 2.09
N LEU A 138 -6.99 9.08 2.09
CA LEU A 138 -6.63 10.10 1.10
C LEU A 138 -6.66 9.54 -0.33
N ASN A 139 -6.05 8.38 -0.51
CA ASN A 139 -5.93 7.73 -1.80
C ASN A 139 -7.28 7.16 -2.28
N THR A 140 -8.13 6.70 -1.37
CA THR A 140 -9.49 6.26 -1.68
C THR A 140 -10.37 7.44 -2.13
N TYR A 141 -10.25 8.61 -1.52
CA TYR A 141 -10.92 9.81 -2.02
C TYR A 141 -10.39 10.23 -3.39
N THR A 142 -9.10 10.07 -3.64
CA THR A 142 -8.53 10.30 -4.98
C THR A 142 -9.12 9.33 -6.00
N ALA A 143 -9.24 8.04 -5.69
CA ALA A 143 -9.90 7.06 -6.55
C ALA A 143 -11.37 7.42 -6.82
N ALA A 144 -12.09 7.86 -5.79
CA ALA A 144 -13.48 8.31 -5.92
C ALA A 144 -13.65 9.54 -6.82
N MET A 145 -12.65 10.45 -6.89
CA MET A 145 -12.68 11.60 -7.82
C MET A 145 -12.67 11.17 -9.29
N TYR A 146 -12.06 10.02 -9.60
CA TYR A 146 -12.07 9.41 -10.93
C TYR A 146 -13.20 8.39 -11.12
N GLY A 147 -14.04 8.16 -10.10
CA GLY A 147 -15.13 7.18 -10.16
C GLY A 147 -14.67 5.72 -10.12
N VAL A 148 -13.43 5.45 -9.71
CA VAL A 148 -12.84 4.10 -9.70
C VAL A 148 -13.03 3.45 -8.33
N PRO A 149 -13.66 2.26 -8.24
CA PRO A 149 -13.90 1.58 -6.98
C PRO A 149 -12.62 0.99 -6.37
N VAL A 150 -12.52 1.03 -5.03
CA VAL A 150 -11.45 0.37 -4.27
C VAL A 150 -11.96 -0.99 -3.79
N LEU A 151 -11.29 -2.08 -4.18
CA LEU A 151 -11.78 -3.44 -3.93
C LEU A 151 -10.91 -4.27 -2.99
N PHE A 152 -9.63 -3.95 -2.84
CA PHE A 152 -8.68 -4.76 -2.07
C PHE A 152 -7.68 -3.89 -1.30
N LEU A 153 -7.29 -4.37 -0.10
CA LEU A 153 -6.19 -3.81 0.68
C LEU A 153 -5.45 -4.92 1.42
N SER A 154 -4.11 -4.94 1.32
CA SER A 154 -3.25 -5.63 2.28
C SER A 154 -2.48 -4.64 3.14
N GLY A 155 -2.25 -4.97 4.41
CA GLY A 155 -1.54 -4.08 5.33
C GLY A 155 -1.56 -4.57 6.77
N ASP A 156 -1.30 -3.68 7.72
CA ASP A 156 -1.48 -4.02 9.13
C ASP A 156 -2.97 -4.23 9.50
N GLU A 157 -3.22 -4.93 10.62
CA GLU A 157 -4.59 -5.23 11.09
C GLU A 157 -5.41 -3.94 11.24
N ARG A 158 -4.79 -2.86 11.73
CA ARG A 158 -5.49 -1.62 12.01
C ARG A 158 -5.98 -0.91 10.74
N ILE A 159 -5.16 -0.85 9.70
CA ILE A 159 -5.61 -0.27 8.44
C ILE A 159 -6.66 -1.15 7.76
N CYS A 160 -6.59 -2.47 7.91
CA CYS A 160 -7.65 -3.38 7.45
C CYS A 160 -9.00 -3.11 8.13
N GLU A 161 -9.01 -2.80 9.44
CA GLU A 161 -10.22 -2.41 10.17
C GLU A 161 -10.76 -1.06 9.67
N LEU A 162 -9.90 -0.03 9.65
CA LEU A 162 -10.27 1.32 9.24
C LEU A 162 -10.74 1.39 7.78
N SER A 163 -10.18 0.54 6.91
CA SER A 163 -10.60 0.49 5.52
C SER A 163 -12.05 0.05 5.36
N LYS A 164 -12.53 -0.88 6.18
CA LYS A 164 -13.93 -1.35 6.19
C LYS A 164 -14.91 -0.29 6.71
N GLU A 165 -14.46 0.65 7.53
CA GLU A 165 -15.30 1.78 7.95
C GLU A 165 -15.60 2.73 6.79
N LEU A 166 -14.65 2.89 5.86
CA LEU A 166 -14.80 3.76 4.69
C LEU A 166 -15.39 3.03 3.48
N VAL A 167 -14.96 1.78 3.26
CA VAL A 167 -15.37 0.92 2.14
C VAL A 167 -15.83 -0.43 2.71
N PRO A 168 -17.10 -0.57 3.14
CA PRO A 168 -17.57 -1.75 3.90
C PRO A 168 -17.40 -3.10 3.19
N GLN A 169 -17.34 -3.10 1.86
CA GLN A 169 -17.22 -4.32 1.05
C GLN A 169 -15.79 -4.64 0.61
N ILE A 170 -14.80 -3.87 1.08
CA ILE A 170 -13.39 -4.09 0.71
C ILE A 170 -12.91 -5.46 1.21
N THR A 171 -12.22 -6.18 0.34
CA THR A 171 -11.48 -7.38 0.75
C THR A 171 -10.15 -6.98 1.39
N THR A 172 -9.82 -7.55 2.54
CA THR A 172 -8.58 -7.20 3.26
C THR A 172 -7.76 -8.42 3.62
N VAL A 173 -6.43 -8.27 3.59
CA VAL A 173 -5.45 -9.24 4.09
C VAL A 173 -4.56 -8.56 5.12
N SER A 174 -4.60 -9.05 6.37
CA SER A 174 -3.74 -8.53 7.44
C SER A 174 -2.39 -9.25 7.43
N SER A 175 -1.31 -8.49 7.28
CA SER A 175 0.08 -8.97 7.30
C SER A 175 0.66 -9.03 8.72
N LYS A 176 0.14 -8.22 9.62
CA LYS A 176 0.63 -8.07 11.01
C LYS A 176 -0.37 -7.35 11.90
N LYS A 177 -0.19 -7.52 13.22
CA LYS A 177 -0.87 -6.75 14.24
C LYS A 177 0.15 -5.94 15.04
N GLY A 178 0.01 -4.62 15.07
CA GLY A 178 0.83 -3.74 15.89
C GLY A 178 0.38 -3.73 17.36
N VAL A 179 1.36 -3.70 18.28
CA VAL A 179 1.12 -3.53 19.72
C VAL A 179 2.23 -2.63 20.27
N GLY A 180 1.95 -1.35 20.41
CA GLY A 180 2.95 -0.35 20.79
C GLY A 180 4.11 -0.32 19.78
N GLY A 181 5.35 -0.45 20.24
CA GLY A 181 6.54 -0.49 19.38
C GLY A 181 6.88 -1.86 18.78
N SER A 182 5.98 -2.86 18.88
CA SER A 182 6.19 -4.19 18.34
C SER A 182 5.11 -4.60 17.33
N ALA A 183 5.39 -5.61 16.51
CA ALA A 183 4.41 -6.19 15.60
C ALA A 183 4.41 -7.72 15.71
N TRP A 184 3.23 -8.31 15.72
CA TRP A 184 3.00 -9.73 15.57
C TRP A 184 2.84 -10.02 14.08
N ASN A 185 3.90 -10.43 13.45
CA ASN A 185 3.95 -10.64 12.01
C ASN A 185 3.39 -12.01 11.61
N VAL A 186 2.53 -12.02 10.60
CA VAL A 186 2.16 -13.24 9.87
C VAL A 186 3.32 -13.63 8.97
N SER A 187 3.54 -14.93 8.77
CA SER A 187 4.58 -15.40 7.86
C SER A 187 4.34 -14.85 6.43
N PRO A 188 5.36 -14.31 5.75
CA PRO A 188 5.25 -13.90 4.35
C PRO A 188 4.61 -14.97 3.44
N LYS A 189 4.93 -16.25 3.67
CA LYS A 189 4.33 -17.38 2.92
C LYS A 189 2.83 -17.58 3.15
N THR A 190 2.25 -16.90 4.13
CA THR A 190 0.81 -16.97 4.43
C THR A 190 0.09 -15.76 3.83
N VAL A 191 0.81 -14.64 3.66
CA VAL A 191 0.26 -13.39 3.12
C VAL A 191 0.21 -13.42 1.60
N ILE A 192 1.18 -14.11 0.96
CA ILE A 192 1.29 -14.30 -0.49
C ILE A 192 0.47 -15.47 -0.98
#